data_6cca10c605dac2995bd1671c62a7ca48
#
_entry.id   6cca10c605dac2995bd1671c62a7ca48
#
_cell.length_a   1.000
_cell.length_b   1.000
_cell.length_c   1.000
_cell.angle_alpha   90.00
_cell.angle_beta   90.00
_cell.angle_gamma   90.00
#
_symmetry.space_group_name_H-M   'P 1'
#
loop_
_entity.id
_entity.type
_entity.pdbx_description
1 polymer ?
#
loop_
_entity_poly.entity_id
_entity_poly.type
_entity_poly.pdbx_seq_one_letter_code
_entity_poly.pdbx_strand_id
1 'polypeptide(L)'
;MRGISLWSALAILTSAGGCANVERSRDLSNPNVPPAVTATQVCSNCHGVDGNSVSPNFPRLAGQNPGYLATQLENFRSNQRSDPPGFEYMWGISHHLSDDQIKGLAEYFAKQVPQVNAPVDARLMAAGKAIFENGVSDKEVAPCMACHGPQAQGIASFPRLAGQHQDYLVKQLHVFQETEGRPGTPMKQITHLLTAQEMEAVAGYLQAFPSAQ
;
A
#
# COMPACT_ATOMS: atom_id res chain seq x y z
N MET A 1 -17.64 72.68 -36.22
CA MET A 1 -17.78 71.22 -36.30
C MET A 1 -16.82 70.63 -35.28
N ARG A 2 -17.34 70.07 -34.17
CA ARG A 2 -16.56 69.53 -33.04
C ARG A 2 -16.59 68.02 -33.18
N GLY A 3 -15.39 67.41 -33.39
CA GLY A 3 -15.21 65.96 -33.42
C GLY A 3 -15.17 65.39 -31.99
N ILE A 4 -16.03 64.45 -31.72
CA ILE A 4 -16.07 63.71 -30.47
C ILE A 4 -15.19 62.48 -30.65
N SER A 5 -14.05 62.42 -29.96
CA SER A 5 -13.20 61.23 -29.89
C SER A 5 -13.79 60.26 -28.86
N LEU A 6 -14.27 59.11 -29.32
CA LEU A 6 -14.66 57.97 -28.45
C LEU A 6 -13.39 57.21 -28.07
N TRP A 7 -13.03 57.27 -26.81
CA TRP A 7 -12.01 56.38 -26.19
C TRP A 7 -12.71 55.08 -25.78
N SER A 8 -12.45 54.03 -26.53
CA SER A 8 -12.89 52.68 -26.17
C SER A 8 -11.99 52.19 -25.02
N ALA A 9 -12.52 52.15 -23.83
CA ALA A 9 -11.84 51.50 -22.69
C ALA A 9 -11.93 49.98 -22.89
N LEU A 10 -10.78 49.34 -23.21
CA LEU A 10 -10.60 47.92 -23.26
C LEU A 10 -10.46 47.41 -21.82
N ALA A 11 -11.54 46.84 -21.26
CA ALA A 11 -11.51 46.19 -19.99
C ALA A 11 -10.75 44.85 -20.11
N ILE A 12 -9.50 44.83 -19.64
CA ILE A 12 -8.73 43.58 -19.48
C ILE A 12 -9.33 42.85 -18.30
N LEU A 13 -10.14 41.84 -18.54
CA LEU A 13 -10.52 40.84 -17.54
C LEU A 13 -9.25 40.00 -17.24
N THR A 14 -8.53 40.38 -16.21
CA THR A 14 -7.54 39.48 -15.57
C THR A 14 -8.32 38.37 -14.89
N SER A 15 -8.42 37.22 -15.54
CA SER A 15 -8.80 35.98 -14.88
C SER A 15 -7.70 35.68 -13.85
N ALA A 16 -7.92 36.10 -12.62
CA ALA A 16 -7.17 35.57 -11.48
C ALA A 16 -7.49 34.09 -11.38
N GLY A 17 -6.79 33.27 -12.16
CA GLY A 17 -6.71 31.85 -11.95
C GLY A 17 -6.14 31.65 -10.55
N GLY A 18 -7.04 31.45 -9.57
CA GLY A 18 -6.64 31.19 -8.20
C GLY A 18 -5.70 30.00 -8.23
N CYS A 19 -4.46 30.20 -7.79
CA CYS A 19 -3.60 29.09 -7.40
C CYS A 19 -4.43 28.26 -6.43
N ALA A 20 -4.85 27.07 -6.85
CA ALA A 20 -5.48 26.12 -5.96
C ALA A 20 -4.55 26.02 -4.73
N ASN A 21 -5.10 26.25 -3.57
CA ASN A 21 -4.36 26.44 -2.33
C ASN A 21 -3.58 25.15 -2.04
N VAL A 22 -2.32 25.08 -2.47
CA VAL A 22 -1.44 23.90 -2.38
C VAL A 22 -1.34 23.44 -0.92
N GLU A 23 -1.40 24.34 0.03
CA GLU A 23 -1.43 24.04 1.47
C GLU A 23 -2.66 23.23 1.86
N ARG A 24 -3.82 23.48 1.26
CA ARG A 24 -5.05 22.73 1.55
C ARG A 24 -5.10 21.35 0.90
N SER A 25 -4.30 21.10 -0.13
CA SER A 25 -4.25 19.78 -0.80
C SER A 25 -3.59 18.70 0.05
N ARG A 26 -2.86 19.08 1.11
CA ARG A 26 -2.20 18.19 2.08
C ARG A 26 -2.96 18.09 3.41
N ASP A 27 -4.08 18.76 3.53
CA ASP A 27 -4.92 18.70 4.73
C ASP A 27 -5.72 17.39 4.71
N LEU A 28 -5.24 16.42 5.45
CA LEU A 28 -5.86 15.08 5.56
C LEU A 28 -7.21 15.13 6.29
N SER A 29 -7.50 16.19 7.04
CA SER A 29 -8.80 16.38 7.70
C SER A 29 -9.87 16.98 6.79
N ASN A 30 -9.48 17.47 5.61
CA ASN A 30 -10.42 18.07 4.64
C ASN A 30 -11.03 17.00 3.72
N PRO A 31 -12.31 16.64 3.93
CA PRO A 31 -12.96 15.58 3.15
C PRO A 31 -13.17 15.97 1.67
N ASN A 32 -13.02 17.25 1.32
CA ASN A 32 -13.19 17.73 -0.05
C ASN A 32 -11.91 17.57 -0.90
N VAL A 33 -10.77 17.18 -0.30
CA VAL A 33 -9.57 16.88 -1.08
C VAL A 33 -9.76 15.54 -1.80
N PRO A 34 -9.71 15.51 -3.14
CA PRO A 34 -9.88 14.26 -3.88
C PRO A 34 -8.85 13.21 -3.46
N PRO A 35 -9.23 11.93 -3.31
CA PRO A 35 -8.32 10.85 -2.91
C PRO A 35 -7.06 10.75 -3.77
N ALA A 36 -7.17 10.97 -5.08
CA ALA A 36 -6.02 11.00 -5.99
C ALA A 36 -5.02 12.12 -5.66
N VAL A 37 -5.51 13.27 -5.19
CA VAL A 37 -4.64 14.38 -4.74
C VAL A 37 -3.93 14.00 -3.44
N THR A 38 -4.64 13.44 -2.47
CA THR A 38 -4.04 12.93 -1.23
C THR A 38 -3.00 11.85 -1.53
N ALA A 39 -3.31 10.90 -2.42
CA ALA A 39 -2.38 9.85 -2.84
C ALA A 39 -1.08 10.43 -3.40
N THR A 40 -1.18 11.42 -4.31
CA THR A 40 -0.02 12.01 -5.00
C THR A 40 0.73 13.06 -4.18
N GLN A 41 0.10 13.74 -3.24
CA GLN A 41 0.71 14.82 -2.45
C GLN A 41 1.21 14.39 -1.08
N VAL A 42 0.65 13.30 -0.52
CA VAL A 42 0.98 12.81 0.82
C VAL A 42 1.52 11.39 0.77
N CYS A 43 0.72 10.43 0.32
CA CYS A 43 1.08 9.01 0.38
C CYS A 43 2.30 8.67 -0.49
N SER A 44 2.46 9.36 -1.63
CA SER A 44 3.54 9.15 -2.59
C SER A 44 4.93 9.37 -2.01
N ASN A 45 5.08 10.18 -0.96
CA ASN A 45 6.38 10.46 -0.35
C ASN A 45 7.08 9.19 0.18
N CYS A 46 6.29 8.19 0.55
CA CYS A 46 6.80 6.90 1.05
C CYS A 46 6.48 5.75 0.09
N HIS A 47 5.26 5.74 -0.47
CA HIS A 47 4.76 4.61 -1.27
C HIS A 47 4.97 4.75 -2.78
N GLY A 48 5.50 5.88 -3.25
CA GLY A 48 5.57 6.18 -4.68
C GLY A 48 4.24 6.71 -5.25
N VAL A 49 4.32 7.49 -6.32
CA VAL A 49 3.16 8.16 -6.94
C VAL A 49 2.13 7.16 -7.46
N ASP A 50 2.60 6.03 -7.93
CA ASP A 50 1.82 4.91 -8.45
C ASP A 50 1.71 3.73 -7.44
N GLY A 51 2.13 3.93 -6.19
CA GLY A 51 2.14 2.89 -5.19
C GLY A 51 3.25 1.85 -5.33
N ASN A 52 4.22 2.05 -6.24
CA ASN A 52 5.40 1.21 -6.38
C ASN A 52 6.59 1.83 -5.63
N SER A 53 6.57 1.74 -4.30
CA SER A 53 7.67 2.23 -3.47
C SER A 53 9.01 1.64 -3.92
N VAL A 54 10.05 2.46 -3.92
CA VAL A 54 11.43 2.02 -4.20
C VAL A 54 12.16 1.58 -2.93
N SER A 55 11.77 2.12 -1.79
CA SER A 55 12.36 1.77 -0.49
C SER A 55 11.69 0.53 0.09
N PRO A 56 12.46 -0.50 0.51
CA PRO A 56 11.92 -1.71 1.13
C PRO A 56 11.29 -1.47 2.51
N ASN A 57 11.52 -0.30 3.10
CA ASN A 57 10.90 0.08 4.37
C ASN A 57 9.40 0.39 4.23
N PHE A 58 8.96 0.76 3.03
CA PHE A 58 7.57 1.11 2.75
C PHE A 58 6.95 0.08 1.79
N PRO A 59 5.79 -0.48 2.13
CA PRO A 59 5.17 -1.49 1.27
C PRO A 59 4.71 -0.90 -0.06
N ARG A 60 4.73 -1.73 -1.10
CA ARG A 60 4.07 -1.45 -2.36
C ARG A 60 2.57 -1.56 -2.20
N LEU A 61 1.86 -0.59 -2.74
CA LEU A 61 0.40 -0.50 -2.69
C LEU A 61 -0.25 -0.76 -4.06
N ALA A 62 0.54 -0.67 -5.15
CA ALA A 62 0.05 -0.86 -6.51
C ALA A 62 -0.61 -2.24 -6.70
N GLY A 63 -1.82 -2.26 -7.24
CA GLY A 63 -2.58 -3.48 -7.50
C GLY A 63 -2.96 -4.29 -6.26
N GLN A 64 -2.87 -3.70 -5.06
CA GLN A 64 -3.30 -4.35 -3.84
C GLN A 64 -4.83 -4.38 -3.77
N ASN A 65 -5.38 -5.40 -3.10
CA ASN A 65 -6.81 -5.53 -2.87
C ASN A 65 -7.37 -4.27 -2.17
N PRO A 66 -8.37 -3.60 -2.75
CA PRO A 66 -8.91 -2.36 -2.19
C PRO A 66 -9.56 -2.55 -0.82
N GLY A 67 -10.26 -3.67 -0.59
CA GLY A 67 -10.82 -4.00 0.73
C GLY A 67 -9.74 -4.17 1.78
N TYR A 68 -8.63 -4.83 1.44
CA TYR A 68 -7.48 -4.95 2.33
C TYR A 68 -6.85 -3.58 2.64
N LEU A 69 -6.64 -2.73 1.62
CA LEU A 69 -6.09 -1.39 1.83
C LEU A 69 -6.97 -0.54 2.74
N ALA A 70 -8.29 -0.55 2.51
CA ALA A 70 -9.25 0.17 3.36
C ALA A 70 -9.16 -0.32 4.80
N THR A 71 -9.25 -1.62 5.02
CA THR A 71 -9.14 -2.22 6.36
C THR A 71 -7.83 -1.87 7.05
N GLN A 72 -6.68 -1.83 6.31
CA GLN A 72 -5.42 -1.42 6.94
C GLN A 72 -5.42 0.05 7.37
N LEU A 73 -5.97 0.97 6.57
CA LEU A 73 -6.08 2.38 6.95
C LEU A 73 -7.02 2.58 8.15
N GLU A 74 -8.15 1.88 8.17
CA GLU A 74 -9.08 1.88 9.29
C GLU A 74 -8.43 1.34 10.56
N ASN A 75 -7.70 0.24 10.46
CA ASN A 75 -6.99 -0.36 11.59
C ASN A 75 -5.87 0.54 12.14
N PHE A 76 -5.14 1.25 11.28
CA PHE A 76 -4.20 2.28 11.72
C PHE A 76 -4.92 3.45 12.39
N ARG A 77 -5.99 3.95 11.79
CA ARG A 77 -6.80 5.06 12.33
C ARG A 77 -7.34 4.75 13.73
N SER A 78 -7.80 3.53 13.93
CA SER A 78 -8.42 3.06 15.17
C SER A 78 -7.46 2.43 16.19
N ASN A 79 -6.15 2.43 15.92
CA ASN A 79 -5.13 1.74 16.72
C ASN A 79 -5.28 0.21 16.81
N GLN A 80 -6.10 -0.39 15.96
CA GLN A 80 -6.22 -1.85 15.86
C GLN A 80 -4.98 -2.47 15.18
N ARG A 81 -4.24 -1.69 14.42
CA ARG A 81 -2.94 -2.05 13.88
C ARG A 81 -1.87 -1.16 14.50
N SER A 82 -0.98 -1.77 15.31
CA SER A 82 0.03 -1.07 16.10
C SER A 82 1.43 -1.66 15.96
N ASP A 83 1.72 -2.37 14.84
CA ASP A 83 3.04 -2.93 14.58
C ASP A 83 4.08 -1.83 14.30
N PRO A 84 5.16 -1.73 15.14
CA PRO A 84 6.19 -0.74 14.94
C PRO A 84 7.12 -1.10 13.76
N PRO A 85 7.77 -0.11 13.11
CA PRO A 85 7.56 1.32 13.20
C PRO A 85 6.41 1.81 12.30
N GLY A 86 5.70 0.90 11.60
CA GLY A 86 4.64 1.27 10.66
C GLY A 86 3.52 2.07 11.30
N PHE A 87 3.15 1.70 12.52
CA PHE A 87 2.11 2.37 13.27
C PHE A 87 2.43 3.86 13.51
N GLU A 88 3.65 4.19 13.92
CA GLU A 88 4.05 5.56 14.27
C GLU A 88 3.82 6.54 13.12
N TYR A 89 4.11 6.13 11.88
CA TYR A 89 3.89 6.94 10.69
C TYR A 89 2.44 6.87 10.21
N MET A 90 1.89 5.65 10.10
CA MET A 90 0.61 5.45 9.46
C MET A 90 -0.57 5.89 10.32
N TRP A 91 -0.48 5.83 11.65
CA TRP A 91 -1.48 6.40 12.53
C TRP A 91 -1.61 7.91 12.31
N GLY A 92 -0.49 8.64 12.31
CA GLY A 92 -0.48 10.08 12.06
C GLY A 92 -1.07 10.47 10.70
N ILE A 93 -0.85 9.64 9.68
CA ILE A 93 -1.41 9.85 8.33
C ILE A 93 -2.89 9.51 8.28
N SER A 94 -3.31 8.38 8.87
CA SER A 94 -4.68 7.88 8.74
C SER A 94 -5.66 8.48 9.75
N HIS A 95 -5.17 9.06 10.84
CA HIS A 95 -5.97 9.50 11.97
C HIS A 95 -7.12 10.45 11.63
N HIS A 96 -6.93 11.31 10.66
CA HIS A 96 -7.92 12.30 10.24
C HIS A 96 -8.70 11.91 8.96
N LEU A 97 -8.37 10.78 8.34
CA LEU A 97 -9.06 10.37 7.11
C LEU A 97 -10.52 9.98 7.39
N SER A 98 -11.43 10.48 6.57
CA SER A 98 -12.82 10.01 6.54
C SER A 98 -12.92 8.63 5.86
N ASP A 99 -14.05 7.93 6.04
CA ASP A 99 -14.31 6.64 5.40
C ASP A 99 -14.28 6.76 3.87
N ASP A 100 -14.83 7.85 3.32
CA ASP A 100 -14.83 8.10 1.88
C ASP A 100 -13.41 8.34 1.34
N GLN A 101 -12.56 9.05 2.09
CA GLN A 101 -11.15 9.22 1.74
C GLN A 101 -10.39 7.90 1.80
N ILE A 102 -10.60 7.08 2.82
CA ILE A 102 -10.00 5.74 2.96
C ILE A 102 -10.39 4.87 1.76
N LYS A 103 -11.70 4.80 1.45
CA LYS A 103 -12.20 4.05 0.31
C LYS A 103 -11.59 4.54 -1.01
N GLY A 104 -11.59 5.83 -1.25
CA GLY A 104 -11.05 6.41 -2.47
C GLY A 104 -9.55 6.22 -2.62
N LEU A 105 -8.76 6.27 -1.53
CA LEU A 105 -7.33 5.97 -1.52
C LEU A 105 -7.07 4.48 -1.83
N ALA A 106 -7.86 3.59 -1.22
CA ALA A 106 -7.77 2.16 -1.49
C ALA A 106 -8.06 1.84 -2.96
N GLU A 107 -9.10 2.44 -3.54
CA GLU A 107 -9.42 2.30 -4.96
C GLU A 107 -8.35 2.91 -5.88
N TYR A 108 -7.74 4.04 -5.48
CA TYR A 108 -6.66 4.66 -6.25
C TYR A 108 -5.48 3.72 -6.41
N PHE A 109 -4.95 3.16 -5.31
CA PHE A 109 -3.79 2.28 -5.35
C PHE A 109 -4.11 0.89 -5.93
N ALA A 110 -5.32 0.38 -5.75
CA ALA A 110 -5.76 -0.88 -6.35
C ALA A 110 -5.74 -0.86 -7.89
N LYS A 111 -5.97 0.31 -8.50
CA LYS A 111 -5.94 0.49 -9.96
C LYS A 111 -4.54 0.69 -10.54
N GLN A 112 -3.53 0.88 -9.70
CA GLN A 112 -2.16 1.06 -10.17
C GLN A 112 -1.55 -0.28 -10.60
N VAL A 113 -0.66 -0.22 -11.59
CA VAL A 113 0.00 -1.41 -12.13
C VAL A 113 1.20 -1.78 -11.24
N PRO A 114 1.22 -3.00 -10.66
CA PRO A 114 2.36 -3.45 -9.88
C PRO A 114 3.61 -3.60 -10.75
N GLN A 115 4.76 -3.12 -10.25
CA GLN A 115 6.04 -3.35 -10.90
C GLN A 115 6.54 -4.78 -10.71
N VAL A 116 7.23 -5.29 -11.73
CA VAL A 116 7.97 -6.55 -11.64
C VAL A 116 9.32 -6.27 -10.99
N ASN A 117 9.69 -7.10 -10.04
CA ASN A 117 10.96 -6.95 -9.32
C ASN A 117 12.10 -7.70 -10.00
N ALA A 118 13.33 -7.31 -9.63
CA ALA A 118 14.52 -8.06 -10.00
C ALA A 118 14.49 -9.49 -9.40
N PRO A 119 15.06 -10.48 -10.09
CA PRO A 119 15.24 -11.82 -9.56
C PRO A 119 16.06 -11.80 -8.25
N VAL A 120 15.69 -12.68 -7.33
CA VAL A 120 16.47 -12.97 -6.11
C VAL A 120 17.33 -14.22 -6.31
N ASP A 121 18.15 -14.58 -5.32
CA ASP A 121 18.99 -15.81 -5.34
C ASP A 121 18.15 -17.04 -5.71
N ALA A 122 18.62 -17.82 -6.67
CA ALA A 122 17.91 -19.01 -7.18
C ALA A 122 17.60 -20.05 -6.06
N ARG A 123 18.45 -20.13 -5.02
CA ARG A 123 18.21 -21.01 -3.86
C ARG A 123 17.02 -20.54 -3.04
N LEU A 124 16.88 -19.25 -2.81
CA LEU A 124 15.72 -18.67 -2.15
C LEU A 124 14.45 -18.89 -2.98
N MET A 125 14.54 -18.79 -4.31
CA MET A 125 13.42 -19.03 -5.22
C MET A 125 12.86 -20.45 -5.08
N ALA A 126 13.70 -21.49 -5.07
CA ALA A 126 13.25 -22.88 -4.97
C ALA A 126 12.64 -23.20 -3.61
N ALA A 127 13.30 -22.80 -2.52
CA ALA A 127 12.83 -23.02 -1.16
C ALA A 127 11.54 -22.23 -0.89
N GLY A 128 11.51 -20.94 -1.27
CA GLY A 128 10.35 -20.08 -1.09
C GLY A 128 9.13 -20.54 -1.86
N LYS A 129 9.33 -21.03 -3.10
CA LYS A 129 8.27 -21.66 -3.91
C LYS A 129 7.68 -22.87 -3.20
N ALA A 130 8.51 -23.76 -2.68
CA ALA A 130 8.06 -24.95 -1.98
C ALA A 130 7.20 -24.58 -0.76
N ILE A 131 7.63 -23.61 0.05
CA ILE A 131 6.87 -23.13 1.22
C ILE A 131 5.55 -22.47 0.78
N PHE A 132 5.58 -21.65 -0.25
CA PHE A 132 4.39 -20.98 -0.75
C PHE A 132 3.32 -21.95 -1.24
N GLU A 133 3.73 -22.97 -2.03
CA GLU A 133 2.83 -23.92 -2.68
C GLU A 133 2.40 -25.08 -1.77
N ASN A 134 3.28 -25.54 -0.87
CA ASN A 134 3.05 -26.76 -0.10
C ASN A 134 3.01 -26.55 1.42
N GLY A 135 3.41 -25.38 1.91
CA GLY A 135 3.58 -25.13 3.33
C GLY A 135 4.82 -25.83 3.90
N VAL A 136 4.83 -26.07 5.21
CA VAL A 136 5.87 -26.83 5.93
C VAL A 136 5.17 -27.87 6.80
N SER A 137 5.04 -29.09 6.30
CA SER A 137 4.15 -30.13 6.84
C SER A 137 4.51 -30.57 8.25
N ASP A 138 5.81 -30.68 8.56
CA ASP A 138 6.32 -31.07 9.88
C ASP A 138 6.13 -29.98 10.96
N LYS A 139 5.72 -28.78 10.53
CA LYS A 139 5.42 -27.63 11.40
C LYS A 139 3.95 -27.19 11.34
N GLU A 140 3.10 -27.93 10.67
CA GLU A 140 1.67 -27.61 10.48
C GLU A 140 1.45 -26.22 9.82
N VAL A 141 2.46 -25.72 9.07
CA VAL A 141 2.35 -24.47 8.31
C VAL A 141 1.61 -24.74 7.00
N ALA A 142 0.41 -24.21 6.89
CA ALA A 142 -0.42 -24.36 5.69
C ALA A 142 0.21 -23.69 4.46
N PRO A 143 -0.10 -24.16 3.22
CA PRO A 143 0.32 -23.51 1.99
C PRO A 143 -0.19 -22.06 1.91
N CYS A 144 0.71 -21.11 1.70
CA CYS A 144 0.36 -19.69 1.62
C CYS A 144 -0.61 -19.41 0.47
N MET A 145 -0.44 -20.13 -0.64
CA MET A 145 -1.30 -20.01 -1.83
C MET A 145 -2.77 -20.33 -1.56
N ALA A 146 -3.09 -21.10 -0.53
CA ALA A 146 -4.47 -21.46 -0.20
C ALA A 146 -5.33 -20.22 0.12
N CYS A 147 -4.74 -19.21 0.74
CA CYS A 147 -5.42 -17.96 1.07
C CYS A 147 -5.01 -16.81 0.15
N HIS A 148 -3.72 -16.72 -0.21
CA HIS A 148 -3.21 -15.61 -1.00
C HIS A 148 -3.31 -15.82 -2.53
N GLY A 149 -3.86 -16.96 -2.95
CA GLY A 149 -4.04 -17.32 -4.36
C GLY A 149 -2.79 -17.92 -5.01
N PRO A 150 -2.95 -18.75 -6.07
CA PRO A 150 -1.85 -19.49 -6.70
C PRO A 150 -0.82 -18.57 -7.37
N GLN A 151 -1.18 -17.34 -7.68
CA GLN A 151 -0.30 -16.30 -8.22
C GLN A 151 0.05 -15.24 -7.17
N ALA A 152 -0.18 -15.52 -5.87
CA ALA A 152 0.00 -14.58 -4.79
C ALA A 152 -0.72 -13.23 -5.02
N GLN A 153 -1.79 -13.26 -5.82
CA GLN A 153 -2.56 -12.08 -6.24
C GLN A 153 -3.50 -11.56 -5.16
N GLY A 154 -3.72 -12.35 -4.10
CA GLY A 154 -4.76 -12.11 -3.11
C GLY A 154 -6.13 -12.67 -3.54
N ILE A 155 -6.95 -13.07 -2.58
CA ILE A 155 -8.33 -13.57 -2.79
C ILE A 155 -9.22 -12.94 -1.71
N ALA A 156 -10.34 -12.36 -2.11
CA ALA A 156 -11.30 -11.72 -1.21
C ALA A 156 -10.63 -10.69 -0.29
N SER A 157 -10.59 -10.89 1.03
CA SER A 157 -9.92 -10.02 2.00
C SER A 157 -8.43 -10.29 2.18
N PHE A 158 -7.90 -11.39 1.61
CA PHE A 158 -6.48 -11.70 1.71
C PHE A 158 -5.65 -10.83 0.76
N PRO A 159 -4.55 -10.26 1.24
CA PRO A 159 -3.76 -9.33 0.43
C PRO A 159 -2.98 -10.02 -0.69
N ARG A 160 -2.74 -9.26 -1.76
CA ARG A 160 -1.72 -9.54 -2.75
C ARG A 160 -0.34 -9.53 -2.09
N LEU A 161 0.47 -10.56 -2.37
CA LEU A 161 1.86 -10.67 -1.92
C LEU A 161 2.86 -10.60 -3.07
N ALA A 162 2.42 -10.95 -4.29
CA ALA A 162 3.27 -10.93 -5.48
C ALA A 162 3.87 -9.55 -5.73
N GLY A 163 5.19 -9.49 -5.88
CA GLY A 163 5.94 -8.28 -6.14
C GLY A 163 6.13 -7.37 -4.93
N GLN A 164 5.75 -7.76 -3.72
CA GLN A 164 6.02 -6.99 -2.50
C GLN A 164 7.49 -7.09 -2.11
N HIS A 165 8.03 -6.06 -1.47
CA HIS A 165 9.41 -6.07 -0.97
C HIS A 165 9.68 -7.21 -0.01
N GLN A 166 10.77 -7.94 -0.23
CA GLN A 166 11.22 -9.03 0.66
C GLN A 166 11.34 -8.57 2.11
N ASP A 167 12.04 -7.47 2.35
CA ASP A 167 12.28 -6.96 3.71
C ASP A 167 10.97 -6.60 4.42
N TYR A 168 10.00 -6.01 3.68
CA TYR A 168 8.69 -5.73 4.24
C TYR A 168 7.93 -7.02 4.60
N LEU A 169 7.98 -8.04 3.73
CA LEU A 169 7.34 -9.33 3.98
C LEU A 169 7.96 -10.04 5.19
N VAL A 170 9.29 -10.12 5.25
CA VAL A 170 10.03 -10.70 6.39
C VAL A 170 9.65 -10.00 7.69
N LYS A 171 9.68 -8.65 7.68
CA LYS A 171 9.24 -7.86 8.84
C LYS A 171 7.81 -8.20 9.26
N GLN A 172 6.87 -8.29 8.32
CA GLN A 172 5.48 -8.61 8.68
C GLN A 172 5.31 -10.03 9.21
N LEU A 173 6.07 -11.01 8.70
CA LEU A 173 6.07 -12.36 9.23
C LEU A 173 6.57 -12.40 10.68
N HIS A 174 7.65 -11.67 11.01
CA HIS A 174 8.11 -11.50 12.39
C HIS A 174 7.05 -10.82 13.27
N VAL A 175 6.44 -9.74 12.78
CA VAL A 175 5.35 -9.05 13.51
C VAL A 175 4.22 -10.01 13.86
N PHE A 176 3.80 -10.88 12.94
CA PHE A 176 2.77 -11.87 13.22
C PHE A 176 3.20 -12.91 14.27
N GLN A 177 4.47 -13.28 14.30
CA GLN A 177 4.98 -14.23 15.32
C GLN A 177 5.07 -13.61 16.71
N GLU A 178 5.61 -12.41 16.80
CA GLU A 178 6.14 -11.82 18.03
C GLU A 178 5.15 -10.91 18.75
N THR A 179 4.18 -10.32 18.02
CA THR A 179 3.35 -9.25 18.59
C THR A 179 1.86 -9.48 18.44
N GLU A 180 1.07 -8.76 19.24
CA GLU A 180 -0.38 -8.62 19.08
C GLU A 180 -0.72 -7.39 18.23
N GLY A 181 0.27 -6.73 17.62
CA GLY A 181 0.10 -5.49 16.84
C GLY A 181 -0.72 -5.65 15.55
N ARG A 182 -1.10 -6.88 15.20
CA ARG A 182 -1.92 -7.20 14.03
C ARG A 182 -3.07 -8.15 14.40
N PRO A 183 -4.02 -7.76 15.24
CA PRO A 183 -5.14 -8.60 15.65
C PRO A 183 -6.11 -8.88 14.49
N GLY A 184 -6.95 -9.89 14.65
CA GLY A 184 -8.00 -10.23 13.67
C GLY A 184 -7.52 -10.93 12.40
N THR A 185 -6.29 -11.45 12.38
CA THR A 185 -5.74 -12.24 11.28
C THR A 185 -5.30 -13.62 11.75
N PRO A 186 -5.47 -14.68 10.94
CA PRO A 186 -4.97 -16.02 11.26
C PRO A 186 -3.44 -16.14 11.14
N MET A 187 -2.76 -15.09 10.66
CA MET A 187 -1.33 -15.14 10.32
C MET A 187 -0.43 -15.52 11.50
N LYS A 188 -0.77 -15.14 12.74
CA LYS A 188 -0.01 -15.56 13.92
C LYS A 188 0.05 -17.10 14.04
N GLN A 189 -1.09 -17.77 13.86
CA GLN A 189 -1.17 -19.23 13.92
C GLN A 189 -0.47 -19.90 12.72
N ILE A 190 -0.53 -19.28 11.55
CA ILE A 190 0.08 -19.82 10.33
C ILE A 190 1.61 -19.69 10.36
N THR A 191 2.13 -18.59 10.92
CA THR A 191 3.57 -18.28 10.82
C THR A 191 4.39 -18.66 12.05
N HIS A 192 3.76 -19.06 13.14
CA HIS A 192 4.40 -19.19 14.47
C HIS A 192 5.61 -20.13 14.53
N LEU A 193 5.71 -21.13 13.65
CA LEU A 193 6.81 -22.09 13.59
C LEU A 193 7.77 -21.87 12.40
N LEU A 194 7.53 -20.86 11.56
CA LEU A 194 8.49 -20.53 10.52
C LEU A 194 9.81 -20.03 11.11
N THR A 195 10.91 -20.56 10.63
CA THR A 195 12.25 -20.03 10.94
C THR A 195 12.53 -18.76 10.17
N ALA A 196 13.50 -17.95 10.62
CA ALA A 196 13.95 -16.77 9.90
C ALA A 196 14.37 -17.10 8.46
N GLN A 197 15.07 -18.22 8.26
CA GLN A 197 15.48 -18.65 6.92
C GLN A 197 14.29 -19.00 6.00
N GLU A 198 13.25 -19.64 6.55
CA GLU A 198 12.02 -19.95 5.80
C GLU A 198 11.23 -18.68 5.45
N MET A 199 11.18 -17.73 6.38
CA MET A 199 10.57 -16.42 6.14
C MET A 199 11.30 -15.63 5.05
N GLU A 200 12.64 -15.62 5.09
CA GLU A 200 13.45 -15.01 4.03
C GLU A 200 13.23 -15.67 2.67
N ALA A 201 13.18 -17.01 2.63
CA ALA A 201 12.99 -17.76 1.39
C ALA A 201 11.62 -17.47 0.76
N VAL A 202 10.53 -17.57 1.54
CA VAL A 202 9.18 -17.31 1.00
C VAL A 202 9.00 -15.85 0.61
N ALA A 203 9.54 -14.91 1.38
CA ALA A 203 9.49 -13.48 1.08
C ALA A 203 10.30 -13.15 -0.20
N GLY A 204 11.49 -13.74 -0.38
CA GLY A 204 12.28 -13.59 -1.60
C GLY A 204 11.56 -14.12 -2.83
N TYR A 205 10.95 -15.31 -2.73
CA TYR A 205 10.11 -15.86 -3.80
C TYR A 205 8.96 -14.91 -4.17
N LEU A 206 8.25 -14.40 -3.18
CA LEU A 206 7.11 -13.50 -3.38
C LEU A 206 7.52 -12.15 -3.99
N GLN A 207 8.68 -11.62 -3.63
CA GLN A 207 9.22 -10.41 -4.25
C GLN A 207 9.46 -10.58 -5.74
N ALA A 208 10.05 -11.72 -6.13
CA ALA A 208 10.36 -12.02 -7.52
C ALA A 208 9.17 -12.59 -8.30
N PHE A 209 8.05 -12.84 -7.62
CA PHE A 209 6.87 -13.40 -8.27
C PHE A 209 6.37 -12.46 -9.36
N PRO A 210 6.25 -12.94 -10.62
CA PRO A 210 5.77 -12.10 -11.71
C PRO A 210 4.36 -11.60 -11.41
N SER A 211 4.13 -10.31 -11.58
CA SER A 211 2.78 -9.78 -11.55
C SER A 211 2.02 -10.37 -12.73
N ALA A 212 0.97 -11.16 -12.46
CA ALA A 212 0.00 -11.46 -13.50
C ALA A 212 -0.56 -10.14 -14.02
N GLN A 213 -0.42 -9.93 -15.31
CA GLN A 213 -1.01 -8.78 -16.02
C GLN A 213 -2.52 -8.93 -16.08
#